data_3fc0f3c8f8c32ba4e34161c3c6bed226
#
_entry.id   3fc0f3c8f8c32ba4e34161c3c6bed226
#
_cell.length_a   1.000
_cell.length_b   1.000
_cell.length_c   1.000
_cell.angle_alpha   90.00
_cell.angle_beta   90.00
_cell.angle_gamma   90.00
#
_symmetry.space_group_name_H-M   'P 1'
#
loop_
_entity.id
_entity.type
_entity.pdbx_description
1 polymer ?
#
loop_
_entity_poly.entity_id
_entity_poly.type
_entity_poly.pdbx_seq_one_letter_code
_entity_poly.pdbx_strand_id
1 'polypeptide(L)'
;ETIVVTTTASDNSYSLTGGGDNVKVMCVLNDTSNLFMDYQTKNWFNEQLYISSAAEGAPRYYTYNGLDSSGDTEVLVGPTPDGVYSLRFDVVKRQADLSANDDSLLVPSQPVIHYAVALLARERGETGGTSVAEYFQIADKFLSDAIAIDAAKHPEEMVFRTI
;
A
#
# COMPACT_ATOMS: atom_id res chain seq x y z
N GLU A 1 6.42 -5.19 0.81
CA GLU A 1 7.03 -5.43 -0.53
C GLU A 1 7.73 -4.16 -1.00
N THR A 2 8.74 -4.33 -1.86
CA THR A 2 9.51 -3.20 -2.39
C THR A 2 9.31 -3.13 -3.91
N ILE A 3 8.89 -1.95 -4.39
CA ILE A 3 8.78 -1.65 -5.83
C ILE A 3 9.90 -0.66 -6.18
N VAL A 4 10.69 -0.99 -7.20
CA VAL A 4 11.76 -0.11 -7.68
C VAL A 4 11.34 0.54 -8.98
N VAL A 5 11.39 1.86 -9.02
CA VAL A 5 11.07 2.68 -10.19
C VAL A 5 12.32 3.40 -10.65
N THR A 6 12.60 3.33 -11.95
CA THR A 6 13.71 4.06 -12.56
C THR A 6 13.19 5.30 -13.25
N THR A 7 13.72 6.47 -12.90
CA THR A 7 13.27 7.73 -13.52
C THR A 7 13.89 7.97 -14.88
N THR A 8 13.20 8.81 -15.65
CA THR A 8 13.67 9.35 -16.94
C THR A 8 13.75 10.86 -16.81
N ALA A 9 14.73 11.48 -17.44
CA ALA A 9 14.87 12.94 -17.45
C ALA A 9 13.61 13.62 -18.00
N SER A 10 13.20 14.71 -17.39
CA SER A 10 12.05 15.54 -17.74
C SER A 10 10.68 14.83 -17.64
N ASP A 11 10.62 13.67 -16.97
CA ASP A 11 9.36 12.98 -16.65
C ASP A 11 9.17 12.95 -15.14
N ASN A 12 7.96 13.24 -14.66
CA ASN A 12 7.66 13.31 -13.23
C ASN A 12 6.55 12.36 -12.79
N SER A 13 5.97 11.57 -13.71
CA SER A 13 4.88 10.64 -13.41
C SER A 13 5.32 9.19 -13.61
N TYR A 14 5.11 8.37 -12.58
CA TYR A 14 5.57 6.97 -12.59
C TYR A 14 4.52 6.05 -11.99
N SER A 15 4.30 4.90 -12.64
CA SER A 15 3.42 3.85 -12.13
C SER A 15 4.17 2.90 -11.21
N LEU A 16 3.56 2.56 -10.08
CA LEU A 16 4.03 1.51 -9.18
C LEU A 16 3.59 0.15 -9.73
N THR A 17 4.25 -0.31 -10.77
CA THR A 17 3.86 -1.51 -11.52
C THR A 17 3.78 -2.74 -10.62
N GLY A 18 2.64 -3.44 -10.68
CA GLY A 18 2.34 -4.60 -9.84
C GLY A 18 1.87 -4.27 -8.42
N GLY A 19 1.70 -2.98 -8.12
CA GLY A 19 1.14 -2.52 -6.86
C GLY A 19 -0.37 -2.66 -6.79
N GLY A 20 -1.06 -2.45 -7.92
CA GLY A 20 -2.51 -2.41 -8.01
C GLY A 20 -3.10 -1.08 -7.53
N ASP A 21 -4.42 -1.08 -7.36
CA ASP A 21 -5.22 0.10 -7.02
C ASP A 21 -5.17 0.50 -5.55
N ASN A 22 -4.75 -0.40 -4.67
CA ASN A 22 -4.83 -0.20 -3.22
C ASN A 22 -3.46 -0.42 -2.55
N VAL A 23 -2.52 0.47 -2.90
CA VAL A 23 -1.16 0.48 -2.36
C VAL A 23 -1.02 1.56 -1.30
N LYS A 24 -0.50 1.17 -0.13
CA LYS A 24 -0.05 2.11 0.90
C LYS A 24 1.48 2.18 0.84
N VAL A 25 2.02 3.33 0.47
CA VAL A 25 3.45 3.60 0.53
C VAL A 25 3.84 3.89 1.98
N MET A 26 4.82 3.15 2.50
CA MET A 26 5.34 3.30 3.86
C MET A 26 6.51 4.28 3.88
N CYS A 27 7.47 4.08 3.00
CA CYS A 27 8.58 5.00 2.83
C CYS A 27 9.09 4.96 1.38
N VAL A 28 9.76 6.01 0.97
CA VAL A 28 10.38 6.10 -0.35
C VAL A 28 11.82 6.54 -0.17
N LEU A 29 12.72 5.80 -0.81
CA LEU A 29 14.14 6.08 -0.81
C LEU A 29 14.62 6.33 -2.25
N ASN A 30 15.32 7.44 -2.46
CA ASN A 30 16.09 7.66 -3.67
C ASN A 30 17.46 7.02 -3.47
N ASP A 31 17.65 5.79 -3.97
CA ASP A 31 18.89 5.02 -3.82
C ASP A 31 20.09 5.69 -4.48
N THR A 32 19.87 6.40 -5.59
CA THR A 32 20.95 7.10 -6.32
C THR A 32 21.51 8.27 -5.52
N SER A 33 20.65 8.99 -4.80
CA SER A 33 21.03 10.17 -4.01
C SER A 33 21.18 9.87 -2.52
N ASN A 34 20.88 8.64 -2.06
CA ASN A 34 20.85 8.22 -0.66
C ASN A 34 20.00 9.13 0.24
N LEU A 35 18.81 9.49 -0.24
CA LEU A 35 17.89 10.40 0.45
C LEU A 35 16.50 9.77 0.58
N PHE A 36 15.88 9.92 1.75
CA PHE A 36 14.46 9.65 1.90
C PHE A 36 13.64 10.74 1.18
N MET A 37 12.57 10.31 0.53
CA MET A 37 11.61 11.21 -0.11
C MET A 37 10.45 11.49 0.84
N ASP A 38 10.04 12.74 0.92
CA ASP A 38 8.92 13.17 1.75
C ASP A 38 7.62 13.22 0.93
N TYR A 39 6.54 12.72 1.54
CA TYR A 39 5.19 12.87 0.97
C TYR A 39 4.76 14.34 1.04
N GLN A 40 4.22 14.84 -0.07
CA GLN A 40 3.61 16.17 -0.16
C GLN A 40 2.20 16.08 -0.75
N THR A 41 1.37 17.09 -0.46
CA THR A 41 0.01 17.13 -0.98
C THR A 41 -0.02 17.46 -2.48
N LYS A 42 -1.06 17.03 -3.17
CA LYS A 42 -1.24 17.35 -4.61
C LYS A 42 -1.27 18.87 -4.86
N ASN A 43 -1.85 19.66 -3.95
CA ASN A 43 -1.87 21.12 -4.06
C ASN A 43 -0.47 21.73 -4.00
N TRP A 44 0.36 21.22 -3.09
CA TRP A 44 1.77 21.65 -3.01
C TRP A 44 2.52 21.33 -4.32
N PHE A 45 2.32 20.13 -4.89
CA PHE A 45 2.90 19.76 -6.17
C PHE A 45 2.43 20.67 -7.31
N ASN A 46 1.14 20.98 -7.37
CA ASN A 46 0.60 21.88 -8.38
C ASN A 46 1.23 23.29 -8.29
N GLU A 47 1.41 23.80 -7.08
CA GLU A 47 2.07 25.09 -6.86
C GLU A 47 3.54 25.04 -7.28
N GLN A 48 4.28 24.04 -6.86
CA GLN A 48 5.73 23.96 -7.11
C GLN A 48 6.09 23.56 -8.54
N LEU A 49 5.31 22.68 -9.17
CA LEU A 49 5.64 22.16 -10.52
C LEU A 49 4.98 22.96 -11.64
N TYR A 50 3.77 23.52 -11.41
CA TYR A 50 3.01 24.15 -12.49
C TYR A 50 2.91 25.67 -12.37
N ILE A 51 2.93 26.22 -11.18
CA ILE A 51 2.82 27.69 -10.97
C ILE A 51 4.20 28.33 -10.84
N SER A 52 5.07 27.76 -10.03
CA SER A 52 6.46 28.22 -9.96
C SER A 52 7.29 27.40 -10.94
N SER A 53 8.09 28.07 -11.77
CA SER A 53 9.01 27.41 -12.70
C SER A 53 9.91 26.43 -11.93
N ALA A 54 9.55 25.15 -11.92
CA ALA A 54 10.24 24.15 -11.14
C ALA A 54 11.63 23.90 -11.72
N ALA A 55 12.64 23.95 -10.87
CA ALA A 55 13.97 23.50 -11.25
C ALA A 55 13.95 21.97 -11.43
N GLU A 56 14.61 21.46 -12.46
CA GLU A 56 14.89 20.03 -12.58
C GLU A 56 15.97 19.62 -11.59
N GLY A 57 15.93 18.37 -11.13
CA GLY A 57 16.93 17.87 -10.19
C GLY A 57 16.59 16.52 -9.59
N ALA A 58 17.38 16.10 -8.60
CA ALA A 58 17.16 14.86 -7.89
C ALA A 58 15.81 14.86 -7.15
N PRO A 59 14.93 13.86 -7.37
CA PRO A 59 13.65 13.75 -6.69
C PRO A 59 13.80 13.67 -5.17
N ARG A 60 13.01 14.49 -4.45
CA ARG A 60 12.96 14.55 -2.98
C ARG A 60 11.56 14.43 -2.40
N TYR A 61 10.55 14.68 -3.23
CA TYR A 61 9.15 14.66 -2.82
C TYR A 61 8.36 13.74 -3.70
N TYR A 62 7.28 13.18 -3.17
CA TYR A 62 6.33 12.40 -3.96
C TYR A 62 4.90 12.69 -3.53
N THR A 63 3.96 12.41 -4.42
CA THR A 63 2.51 12.42 -4.14
C THR A 63 1.79 11.39 -5.01
N TYR A 64 0.59 10.99 -4.59
CA TYR A 64 -0.26 10.13 -5.40
C TYR A 64 -0.92 10.93 -6.54
N ASN A 65 -0.97 10.35 -7.74
CA ASN A 65 -1.60 10.95 -8.92
C ASN A 65 -2.90 10.26 -9.35
N GLY A 66 -3.22 9.11 -8.80
CA GLY A 66 -4.37 8.29 -9.16
C GLY A 66 -3.94 6.91 -9.61
N LEU A 67 -4.60 6.40 -10.64
CA LEU A 67 -4.30 5.10 -11.23
C LEU A 67 -3.89 5.29 -12.71
N ASP A 68 -3.01 4.46 -13.17
CA ASP A 68 -2.65 4.37 -14.58
C ASP A 68 -3.69 3.56 -15.38
N SER A 69 -3.48 3.41 -16.68
CA SER A 69 -4.38 2.65 -17.57
C SER A 69 -4.42 1.15 -17.28
N SER A 70 -3.46 0.63 -16.52
CA SER A 70 -3.36 -0.78 -16.11
C SER A 70 -4.03 -1.02 -14.74
N GLY A 71 -4.44 0.04 -14.04
CA GLY A 71 -5.00 -0.01 -12.70
C GLY A 71 -3.96 0.00 -11.59
N ASP A 72 -2.69 0.25 -11.91
CA ASP A 72 -1.64 0.42 -10.92
C ASP A 72 -1.62 1.86 -10.38
N THR A 73 -1.23 2.00 -9.12
CA THR A 73 -1.12 3.31 -8.47
C THR A 73 -0.02 4.14 -9.14
N GLU A 74 -0.39 5.36 -9.56
CA GLU A 74 0.51 6.34 -10.15
C GLU A 74 0.98 7.35 -9.11
N VAL A 75 2.27 7.71 -9.16
CA VAL A 75 2.88 8.71 -8.29
C VAL A 75 3.54 9.81 -9.10
N LEU A 76 3.47 11.04 -8.59
CA LEU A 76 4.29 12.15 -9.08
C LEU A 76 5.50 12.30 -8.17
N VAL A 77 6.64 12.62 -8.78
CA VAL A 77 7.88 12.93 -8.06
C VAL A 77 8.33 14.36 -8.35
N GLY A 78 8.98 14.96 -7.40
CA GLY A 78 9.46 16.35 -7.50
C GLY A 78 10.74 16.59 -6.71
N PRO A 79 11.62 17.47 -7.20
CA PRO A 79 11.65 18.14 -8.51
C PRO A 79 11.55 17.17 -9.69
N THR A 80 11.19 17.69 -10.90
CA THR A 80 11.23 16.88 -12.13
C THR A 80 12.64 16.32 -12.31
N PRO A 81 12.82 15.01 -12.47
CA PRO A 81 14.13 14.40 -12.60
C PRO A 81 14.93 15.00 -13.77
N ASP A 82 16.18 15.37 -13.53
CA ASP A 82 17.15 15.80 -14.55
C ASP A 82 17.94 14.62 -15.14
N GLY A 83 17.73 13.41 -14.64
CA GLY A 83 18.44 12.21 -15.07
C GLY A 83 17.78 10.93 -14.56
N VAL A 84 18.57 9.87 -14.58
CA VAL A 84 18.15 8.53 -14.16
C VAL A 84 18.43 8.35 -12.66
N TYR A 85 17.37 8.14 -11.87
CA TYR A 85 17.42 7.83 -10.45
C TYR A 85 16.69 6.52 -10.18
N SER A 86 17.19 5.74 -9.24
CA SER A 86 16.53 4.55 -8.73
C SER A 86 15.73 4.93 -7.48
N LEU A 87 14.42 4.86 -7.58
CA LEU A 87 13.49 5.16 -6.49
C LEU A 87 12.93 3.85 -5.94
N ARG A 88 13.13 3.61 -4.66
CA ARG A 88 12.62 2.44 -3.95
C ARG A 88 11.41 2.82 -3.13
N PHE A 89 10.28 2.21 -3.44
CA PHE A 89 9.02 2.34 -2.71
C PHE A 89 8.79 1.10 -1.86
N ASP A 90 8.84 1.25 -0.55
CA ASP A 90 8.41 0.19 0.36
C ASP A 90 6.91 0.32 0.58
N VAL A 91 6.17 -0.71 0.15
CA VAL A 91 4.72 -0.66 0.03
C VAL A 91 4.04 -1.81 0.76
N VAL A 92 2.84 -1.52 1.26
CA VAL A 92 1.86 -2.53 1.66
C VAL A 92 0.80 -2.59 0.59
N LYS A 93 0.61 -3.78 0.00
CA LYS A 93 -0.42 -4.01 -1.00
C LYS A 93 -1.40 -5.09 -0.56
N ARG A 94 -2.62 -5.00 -1.04
CA ARG A 94 -3.62 -6.03 -0.86
C ARG A 94 -3.18 -7.32 -1.58
N GLN A 95 -3.43 -8.47 -0.97
CA GLN A 95 -3.29 -9.75 -1.67
C GLN A 95 -4.27 -9.79 -2.85
N ALA A 96 -3.81 -10.25 -4.01
CA ALA A 96 -4.67 -10.52 -5.15
C ALA A 96 -5.74 -11.58 -4.81
N ASP A 97 -6.88 -11.52 -5.47
CA ASP A 97 -7.94 -12.49 -5.28
C ASP A 97 -7.43 -13.89 -5.69
N LEU A 98 -7.70 -14.88 -4.83
CA LEU A 98 -7.32 -16.26 -5.10
C LEU A 98 -8.20 -16.79 -6.24
N SER A 99 -7.60 -17.20 -7.35
CA SER A 99 -8.31 -17.64 -8.55
C SER A 99 -7.96 -19.06 -9.01
N ALA A 100 -6.78 -19.53 -8.62
CA ALA A 100 -6.28 -20.86 -8.97
C ALA A 100 -6.16 -21.78 -7.74
N ASN A 101 -6.16 -23.10 -7.97
CA ASN A 101 -6.07 -24.08 -6.89
C ASN A 101 -4.71 -24.11 -6.17
N ASP A 102 -3.67 -23.58 -6.79
CA ASP A 102 -2.31 -23.48 -6.29
C ASP A 102 -1.99 -22.10 -5.69
N ASP A 103 -2.96 -21.19 -5.69
CA ASP A 103 -2.80 -19.90 -5.03
C ASP A 103 -2.63 -20.05 -3.51
N SER A 104 -1.64 -19.39 -2.96
CA SER A 104 -1.34 -19.44 -1.53
C SER A 104 -1.93 -18.24 -0.81
N LEU A 105 -2.56 -18.48 0.32
CA LEU A 105 -3.06 -17.46 1.22
C LEU A 105 -1.88 -16.83 1.98
N LEU A 106 -1.67 -15.54 1.82
CA LEU A 106 -0.59 -14.78 2.48
C LEU A 106 -0.98 -14.27 3.87
N VAL A 107 -2.30 -14.10 4.12
CA VAL A 107 -2.81 -13.69 5.43
C VAL A 107 -2.99 -14.91 6.35
N PRO A 108 -3.04 -14.74 7.69
CA PRO A 108 -3.30 -15.83 8.62
C PRO A 108 -4.56 -16.63 8.24
N SER A 109 -4.43 -17.95 8.14
CA SER A 109 -5.52 -18.83 7.66
C SER A 109 -6.68 -18.98 8.65
N GLN A 110 -6.42 -18.87 9.94
CA GLN A 110 -7.43 -19.12 10.98
C GLN A 110 -8.66 -18.21 10.87
N PRO A 111 -8.57 -16.88 10.77
CA PRO A 111 -9.73 -16.03 10.55
C PRO A 111 -10.55 -16.46 9.32
N VAL A 112 -9.86 -16.73 8.21
CA VAL A 112 -10.53 -17.09 6.93
C VAL A 112 -11.32 -18.39 7.07
N ILE A 113 -10.73 -19.43 7.71
CA ILE A 113 -11.39 -20.71 7.95
C ILE A 113 -12.62 -20.53 8.83
N HIS A 114 -12.50 -19.81 9.94
CA HIS A 114 -13.61 -19.63 10.88
C HIS A 114 -14.74 -18.77 10.29
N TYR A 115 -14.44 -17.74 9.50
CA TYR A 115 -15.47 -17.00 8.76
C TYR A 115 -16.16 -17.87 7.70
N ALA A 116 -15.42 -18.70 6.98
CA ALA A 116 -16.02 -19.64 6.02
C ALA A 116 -16.97 -20.63 6.71
N VAL A 117 -16.58 -21.18 7.87
CA VAL A 117 -17.44 -22.06 8.68
C VAL A 117 -18.71 -21.33 9.14
N ALA A 118 -18.57 -20.09 9.65
CA ALA A 118 -19.70 -19.28 10.09
C ALA A 118 -20.70 -18.97 8.95
N LEU A 119 -20.17 -18.67 7.75
CA LEU A 119 -20.99 -18.43 6.56
C LEU A 119 -21.71 -19.69 6.09
N LEU A 120 -21.02 -20.84 6.07
CA LEU A 120 -21.62 -22.14 5.72
C LEU A 120 -22.70 -22.56 6.69
N ALA A 121 -22.49 -22.36 8.00
CA ALA A 121 -23.50 -22.63 9.03
C ALA A 121 -24.77 -21.78 8.80
N ARG A 122 -24.57 -20.50 8.45
CA ARG A 122 -25.67 -19.60 8.11
C ARG A 122 -26.45 -20.05 6.88
N GLU A 123 -25.76 -20.47 5.81
CA GLU A 123 -26.42 -20.93 4.56
C GLU A 123 -27.21 -22.22 4.77
N ARG A 124 -26.74 -23.13 5.63
CA ARG A 124 -27.45 -24.39 5.92
C ARG A 124 -28.72 -24.20 6.75
N GLY A 125 -29.06 -22.96 7.11
CA GLY A 125 -30.27 -22.67 7.88
C GLY A 125 -30.14 -23.04 9.35
N GLU A 126 -28.94 -23.25 9.86
CA GLU A 126 -28.65 -23.40 11.30
C GLU A 126 -28.85 -22.05 12.04
N THR A 127 -29.78 -21.22 11.52
CA THR A 127 -30.05 -19.88 12.00
C THR A 127 -30.90 -19.86 13.28
N GLY A 128 -31.39 -21.01 13.73
CA GLY A 128 -32.30 -21.12 14.87
C GLY A 128 -31.62 -21.20 16.24
N GLY A 129 -30.31 -21.00 16.34
CA GLY A 129 -29.61 -21.16 17.61
C GLY A 129 -28.52 -20.12 17.85
N THR A 130 -28.06 -20.07 19.09
CA THR A 130 -26.89 -19.33 19.53
C THR A 130 -25.61 -19.72 18.78
N SER A 131 -25.57 -20.88 18.16
CA SER A 131 -24.40 -21.48 17.49
C SER A 131 -23.84 -20.64 16.35
N VAL A 132 -24.67 -20.05 15.50
CA VAL A 132 -24.18 -19.21 14.37
C VAL A 132 -23.51 -17.95 14.89
N ALA A 133 -24.10 -17.29 15.88
CA ALA A 133 -23.52 -16.12 16.52
C ALA A 133 -22.18 -16.46 17.21
N GLU A 134 -22.09 -17.66 17.82
CA GLU A 134 -20.86 -18.15 18.43
C GLU A 134 -19.74 -18.38 17.39
N TYR A 135 -20.06 -18.93 16.21
CA TYR A 135 -19.09 -19.08 15.12
C TYR A 135 -18.55 -17.74 14.62
N PHE A 136 -19.39 -16.71 14.47
CA PHE A 136 -18.93 -15.37 14.14
C PHE A 136 -18.06 -14.76 15.23
N GLN A 137 -18.43 -14.90 16.52
CA GLN A 137 -17.61 -14.42 17.64
C GLN A 137 -16.23 -15.09 17.66
N ILE A 138 -16.17 -16.39 17.40
CA ILE A 138 -14.89 -17.12 17.30
C ILE A 138 -14.07 -16.57 16.14
N ALA A 139 -14.67 -16.35 14.96
CA ALA A 139 -14.00 -15.79 13.80
C ALA A 139 -13.45 -14.38 14.09
N ASP A 140 -14.25 -13.52 14.73
CA ASP A 140 -13.85 -12.16 15.14
C ASP A 140 -12.69 -12.17 16.12
N LYS A 141 -12.67 -13.15 17.06
CA LYS A 141 -11.55 -13.33 17.99
C LYS A 141 -10.26 -13.65 17.24
N PHE A 142 -10.29 -14.63 16.32
CA PHE A 142 -9.10 -14.97 15.53
C PHE A 142 -8.64 -13.82 14.64
N LEU A 143 -9.58 -13.01 14.12
CA LEU A 143 -9.25 -11.80 13.36
C LEU A 143 -8.55 -10.76 14.25
N SER A 144 -9.08 -10.51 15.43
CA SER A 144 -8.48 -9.57 16.39
C SER A 144 -7.08 -10.00 16.82
N ASP A 145 -6.89 -11.30 17.09
CA ASP A 145 -5.59 -11.86 17.44
C ASP A 145 -4.58 -11.70 16.29
N ALA A 146 -5.03 -11.95 15.04
CA ALA A 146 -4.19 -11.79 13.86
C ALA A 146 -3.77 -10.32 13.64
N ILE A 147 -4.70 -9.38 13.80
CA ILE A 147 -4.42 -7.94 13.71
C ILE A 147 -3.43 -7.51 14.80
N ALA A 148 -3.60 -7.98 16.04
CA ALA A 148 -2.71 -7.66 17.15
C ALA A 148 -1.27 -8.16 16.91
N ILE A 149 -1.12 -9.37 16.35
CA ILE A 149 0.19 -9.93 16.00
C ILE A 149 0.84 -9.13 14.86
N ASP A 150 0.06 -8.73 13.85
CA ASP A 150 0.58 -7.95 12.73
C ASP A 150 0.99 -6.54 13.17
N ALA A 151 0.18 -5.88 13.98
CA ALA A 151 0.51 -4.58 14.57
C ALA A 151 1.79 -4.64 15.43
N ALA A 152 2.03 -5.75 16.13
CA ALA A 152 3.25 -5.93 16.92
C ALA A 152 4.51 -6.10 16.05
N LYS A 153 4.38 -6.63 14.82
CA LYS A 153 5.49 -6.75 13.87
C LYS A 153 5.85 -5.43 13.19
N HIS A 154 4.89 -4.54 13.04
CA HIS A 154 5.03 -3.26 12.36
C HIS A 154 4.64 -2.10 13.28
N PRO A 155 5.43 -1.85 14.36
CA PRO A 155 5.16 -0.72 15.24
C PRO A 155 5.26 0.58 14.43
N GLU A 156 4.28 1.46 14.58
CA GLU A 156 4.34 2.79 13.99
C GLU A 156 5.43 3.60 14.69
N GLU A 157 6.49 3.94 13.99
CA GLU A 157 7.50 4.87 14.49
C GLU A 157 6.92 6.29 14.42
N MET A 158 6.63 6.88 15.58
CA MET A 158 6.37 8.31 15.68
C MET A 158 7.68 9.08 15.52
N VAL A 159 7.96 9.55 14.33
CA VAL A 159 9.10 10.43 14.07
C VAL A 159 8.65 11.88 14.34
N PHE A 160 9.03 12.42 15.48
CA PHE A 160 8.92 13.86 15.75
C PHE A 160 10.04 14.57 15.00
N ARG A 161 9.76 15.19 13.87
CA ARG A 161 10.68 16.12 13.22
C ARG A 161 10.49 17.49 13.86
N THR A 162 11.50 18.00 14.56
CA THR A 162 11.58 19.42 14.93
C THR A 162 11.76 20.23 13.63
N ILE A 163 10.84 21.15 13.39
CA ILE A 163 10.87 22.11 12.30
C ILE A 163 11.92 23.18 12.61
#